data_35a78e77f49bb87fdfcf1e4f21930564
#
_entry.id   35a78e77f49bb87fdfcf1e4f21930564
#
_cell.length_a   1.000
_cell.length_b   1.000
_cell.length_c   1.000
_cell.angle_alpha   90.00
_cell.angle_beta   90.00
_cell.angle_gamma   90.00
#
_symmetry.space_group_name_H-M   'P 1'
#
loop_
_entity.id
_entity.type
_entity.pdbx_description
1 polymer ?
#
loop_
_entity_poly.entity_id
_entity_poly.type
_entity_poly.pdbx_seq_one_letter_code
_entity_poly.pdbx_strand_id
1 'polypeptide(L)'
;MRFEDKVVFITGGARGLGRAMAKAFLGEGARVAVNARNKESLAKFSEEFKTSPVLTFNTDVTDYEGMQNVLKEVLDQWGKVDVLVNNAGIVNPLSPAEKIKKETFDQVVDINLKGVFYATQIFGQKMIEQRQGRIINISSQIGLFGEKGFLPYAVTKNAVSVMARSLAQEWSRYGVTLCSVAPGFIAGGMNEGAIRKEALLDYLSKRAPINRMGKVEELVATVLFLASPEAQFINGETIVLDGGMSGYIQQPFLDMITKGK
;
A
#
# COMPACT_ATOMS: atom_id res chain seq x y z
N MET A 1 7.03 -22.33 -6.88
CA MET A 1 6.94 -20.97 -6.27
C MET A 1 5.52 -20.45 -6.47
N ARG A 2 4.98 -19.72 -5.49
CA ARG A 2 3.56 -19.28 -5.50
C ARG A 2 3.22 -18.31 -6.63
N PHE A 3 4.18 -17.51 -7.05
CA PHE A 3 4.02 -16.49 -8.09
C PHE A 3 4.86 -16.75 -9.35
N GLU A 4 5.19 -18.00 -9.59
CA GLU A 4 5.91 -18.37 -10.81
C GLU A 4 5.16 -17.88 -12.06
N ASP A 5 5.87 -17.24 -12.97
CA ASP A 5 5.33 -16.60 -14.18
C ASP A 5 4.31 -15.48 -13.95
N LYS A 6 4.05 -15.04 -12.72
CA LYS A 6 3.19 -13.88 -12.45
C LYS A 6 3.94 -12.56 -12.64
N VAL A 7 3.28 -11.61 -13.25
CA VAL A 7 3.77 -10.23 -13.43
C VAL A 7 3.12 -9.33 -12.39
N VAL A 8 3.96 -8.74 -11.55
CA VAL A 8 3.54 -7.88 -10.44
C VAL A 8 4.06 -6.46 -10.66
N PHE A 9 3.16 -5.48 -10.66
CA PHE A 9 3.54 -4.07 -10.67
C PHE A 9 3.32 -3.45 -9.29
N ILE A 10 4.34 -2.73 -8.77
CA ILE A 10 4.28 -2.11 -7.44
C ILE A 10 4.58 -0.62 -7.56
N THR A 11 3.60 0.24 -7.26
CA THR A 11 3.85 1.68 -7.23
C THR A 11 4.68 2.06 -6.01
N GLY A 12 5.70 2.95 -6.22
CA GLY A 12 6.64 3.31 -5.16
C GLY A 12 7.48 2.12 -4.67
N GLY A 13 7.79 1.16 -5.55
CA GLY A 13 8.40 -0.12 -5.22
C GLY A 13 9.90 -0.09 -4.93
N ALA A 14 10.60 1.04 -5.14
CA ALA A 14 12.07 1.09 -5.06
C ALA A 14 12.64 1.25 -3.63
N ARG A 15 11.82 1.48 -2.61
CA ARG A 15 12.25 1.66 -1.21
C ARG A 15 11.19 1.25 -0.20
N GLY A 16 11.59 1.16 1.09
CA GLY A 16 10.69 0.92 2.22
C GLY A 16 9.81 -0.32 2.04
N LEU A 17 8.54 -0.20 2.35
CA LEU A 17 7.56 -1.29 2.25
C LEU A 17 7.41 -1.82 0.81
N GLY A 18 7.42 -0.91 -0.18
CA GLY A 18 7.34 -1.29 -1.59
C GLY A 18 8.50 -2.19 -2.03
N ARG A 19 9.74 -1.84 -1.62
CA ARG A 19 10.92 -2.68 -1.89
C ARG A 19 10.84 -4.04 -1.18
N ALA A 20 10.37 -4.05 0.06
CA ALA A 20 10.21 -5.31 0.80
C ALA A 20 9.19 -6.24 0.12
N MET A 21 8.06 -5.69 -0.34
CA MET A 21 7.07 -6.44 -1.12
C MET A 21 7.66 -6.94 -2.45
N ALA A 22 8.36 -6.07 -3.20
CA ALA A 22 9.02 -6.44 -4.46
C ALA A 22 10.00 -7.60 -4.26
N LYS A 23 10.87 -7.52 -3.24
CA LYS A 23 11.81 -8.60 -2.88
C LYS A 23 11.08 -9.92 -2.60
N ALA A 24 9.98 -9.86 -1.87
CA ALA A 24 9.22 -11.05 -1.51
C ALA A 24 8.52 -11.69 -2.73
N PHE A 25 7.93 -10.90 -3.61
CA PHE A 25 7.37 -11.42 -4.87
C PHE A 25 8.43 -12.05 -5.76
N LEU A 26 9.62 -11.45 -5.88
CA LEU A 26 10.76 -12.03 -6.58
C LEU A 26 11.18 -13.37 -5.97
N GLY A 27 11.25 -13.43 -4.63
CA GLY A 27 11.58 -14.67 -3.90
C GLY A 27 10.56 -15.80 -4.11
N GLU A 28 9.33 -15.47 -4.50
CA GLU A 28 8.25 -16.41 -4.81
C GLU A 28 8.10 -16.68 -6.33
N GLY A 29 9.05 -16.20 -7.15
CA GLY A 29 9.13 -16.49 -8.59
C GLY A 29 8.43 -15.50 -9.51
N ALA A 30 7.95 -14.38 -9.00
CA ALA A 30 7.33 -13.34 -9.82
C ALA A 30 8.34 -12.56 -10.68
N ARG A 31 7.87 -12.03 -11.80
CA ARG A 31 8.49 -10.91 -12.53
C ARG A 31 7.97 -9.61 -11.91
N VAL A 32 8.84 -8.70 -11.53
CA VAL A 32 8.43 -7.51 -10.77
C VAL A 32 8.78 -6.23 -11.50
N ALA A 33 7.80 -5.38 -11.72
CA ALA A 33 7.99 -4.03 -12.23
C ALA A 33 7.70 -3.01 -11.11
N VAL A 34 8.52 -1.97 -11.01
CA VAL A 34 8.36 -0.93 -10.00
C VAL A 34 8.54 0.46 -10.61
N ASN A 35 7.79 1.45 -10.13
CA ASN A 35 8.10 2.85 -10.39
C ASN A 35 8.52 3.59 -9.13
N ALA A 36 9.27 4.66 -9.30
CA ALA A 36 9.55 5.65 -8.27
C ALA A 36 10.02 6.97 -8.88
N ARG A 37 9.84 8.08 -8.14
CA ARG A 37 10.33 9.41 -8.56
C ARG A 37 11.83 9.60 -8.33
N ASN A 38 12.39 8.93 -7.35
CA ASN A 38 13.78 9.10 -6.96
C ASN A 38 14.66 8.14 -7.78
N LYS A 39 15.47 8.71 -8.69
CA LYS A 39 16.38 7.97 -9.58
C LYS A 39 17.44 7.17 -8.80
N GLU A 40 17.95 7.71 -7.69
CA GLU A 40 18.97 7.03 -6.89
C GLU A 40 18.40 5.75 -6.23
N SER A 41 17.16 5.82 -5.70
CA SER A 41 16.51 4.64 -5.13
C SER A 41 16.22 3.56 -6.18
N LEU A 42 15.86 3.97 -7.41
CA LEU A 42 15.69 3.04 -8.54
C LEU A 42 17.02 2.40 -8.94
N ALA A 43 18.10 3.17 -9.04
CA ALA A 43 19.42 2.64 -9.36
C ALA A 43 19.90 1.62 -8.32
N LYS A 44 19.72 1.91 -7.02
CA LYS A 44 20.03 0.97 -5.93
C LYS A 44 19.18 -0.30 -6.01
N PHE A 45 17.90 -0.16 -6.32
CA PHE A 45 16.98 -1.28 -6.50
C PHE A 45 17.39 -2.14 -7.70
N SER A 46 17.67 -1.53 -8.85
CA SER A 46 18.12 -2.24 -10.06
C SER A 46 19.43 -3.00 -9.83
N GLU A 47 20.41 -2.40 -9.13
CA GLU A 47 21.67 -3.08 -8.82
C GLU A 47 21.47 -4.26 -7.85
N GLU A 48 20.63 -4.08 -6.83
CA GLU A 48 20.32 -5.16 -5.87
C GLU A 48 19.68 -6.38 -6.53
N PHE A 49 18.81 -6.16 -7.52
CA PHE A 49 18.05 -7.22 -8.19
C PHE A 49 18.46 -7.44 -9.65
N LYS A 50 19.70 -7.09 -10.02
CA LYS A 50 20.21 -7.18 -11.40
C LYS A 50 20.16 -8.55 -12.04
N THR A 51 20.13 -9.62 -11.24
CA THR A 51 20.01 -11.01 -11.71
C THR A 51 18.57 -11.54 -11.68
N SER A 52 17.62 -10.71 -11.25
CA SER A 52 16.21 -11.06 -11.13
C SER A 52 15.38 -10.46 -12.29
N PRO A 53 14.22 -10.99 -12.63
CA PRO A 53 13.33 -10.45 -13.66
C PRO A 53 12.65 -9.17 -13.18
N VAL A 54 13.34 -8.02 -13.29
CA VAL A 54 12.90 -6.72 -12.77
C VAL A 54 12.87 -5.67 -13.89
N LEU A 55 11.82 -4.83 -13.86
CA LEU A 55 11.75 -3.56 -14.61
C LEU A 55 11.62 -2.39 -13.64
N THR A 56 12.30 -1.29 -13.94
CA THR A 56 12.26 -0.08 -13.11
C THR A 56 11.93 1.13 -13.95
N PHE A 57 11.02 1.99 -13.45
CA PHE A 57 10.51 3.15 -14.16
C PHE A 57 10.64 4.42 -13.32
N ASN A 58 11.27 5.45 -13.88
CA ASN A 58 11.32 6.76 -13.24
C ASN A 58 10.09 7.60 -13.62
N THR A 59 8.97 7.31 -12.98
CA THR A 59 7.67 7.93 -13.28
C THR A 59 6.94 8.28 -12.00
N ASP A 60 6.28 9.45 -11.95
CA ASP A 60 5.37 9.82 -10.88
C ASP A 60 4.01 9.12 -11.10
N VAL A 61 3.38 8.63 -10.04
CA VAL A 61 2.04 8.04 -10.12
C VAL A 61 0.96 9.05 -10.52
N THR A 62 1.24 10.34 -10.40
CA THR A 62 0.36 11.44 -10.81
C THR A 62 0.48 11.78 -12.30
N ASP A 63 1.48 11.26 -12.98
CA ASP A 63 1.67 11.39 -14.42
C ASP A 63 0.90 10.27 -15.15
N TYR A 64 -0.32 10.60 -15.59
CA TYR A 64 -1.22 9.64 -16.22
C TYR A 64 -0.64 9.05 -17.50
N GLU A 65 -0.08 9.89 -18.39
CA GLU A 65 0.52 9.44 -19.66
C GLU A 65 1.79 8.63 -19.41
N GLY A 66 2.62 9.09 -18.46
CA GLY A 66 3.80 8.33 -18.03
C GLY A 66 3.44 6.94 -17.51
N MET A 67 2.37 6.81 -16.74
CA MET A 67 1.90 5.51 -16.24
C MET A 67 1.33 4.62 -17.36
N GLN A 68 0.70 5.19 -18.41
CA GLN A 68 0.31 4.43 -19.61
C GLN A 68 1.53 3.89 -20.35
N ASN A 69 2.59 4.70 -20.51
CA ASN A 69 3.83 4.26 -21.13
C ASN A 69 4.50 3.14 -20.30
N VAL A 70 4.49 3.25 -18.97
CA VAL A 70 4.96 2.19 -18.07
C VAL A 70 4.22 0.88 -18.32
N LEU A 71 2.88 0.89 -18.37
CA LEU A 71 2.12 -0.32 -18.66
C LEU A 71 2.49 -0.88 -20.04
N LYS A 72 2.60 -0.03 -21.07
CA LYS A 72 3.00 -0.45 -22.42
C LYS A 72 4.34 -1.19 -22.39
N GLU A 73 5.35 -0.65 -21.75
CA GLU A 73 6.67 -1.29 -21.65
C GLU A 73 6.63 -2.62 -20.89
N VAL A 74 5.82 -2.70 -19.80
CA VAL A 74 5.60 -3.97 -19.07
C VAL A 74 4.97 -5.01 -19.97
N LEU A 75 3.99 -4.62 -20.80
CA LEU A 75 3.32 -5.53 -21.73
C LEU A 75 4.24 -5.94 -22.91
N ASP A 76 5.02 -5.01 -23.44
CA ASP A 76 6.00 -5.31 -24.51
C ASP A 76 7.03 -6.33 -24.03
N GLN A 77 7.43 -6.27 -22.76
CA GLN A 77 8.43 -7.18 -22.18
C GLN A 77 7.85 -8.51 -21.70
N TRP A 78 6.65 -8.52 -21.12
CA TRP A 78 6.11 -9.71 -20.43
C TRP A 78 4.71 -10.12 -20.85
N GLY A 79 4.04 -9.36 -21.72
CA GLY A 79 2.76 -9.68 -22.35
C GLY A 79 1.53 -9.53 -21.49
N LYS A 80 1.69 -9.39 -20.15
CA LYS A 80 0.58 -9.36 -19.20
C LYS A 80 0.92 -8.58 -17.92
N VAL A 81 -0.11 -8.37 -17.09
CA VAL A 81 0.03 -7.95 -15.69
C VAL A 81 -0.99 -8.71 -14.84
N ASP A 82 -0.52 -9.45 -13.84
CA ASP A 82 -1.38 -10.28 -12.98
C ASP A 82 -1.77 -9.57 -11.67
N VAL A 83 -0.83 -8.81 -11.09
CA VAL A 83 -1.02 -8.13 -9.79
C VAL A 83 -0.58 -6.68 -9.87
N LEU A 84 -1.42 -5.78 -9.36
CA LEU A 84 -1.07 -4.39 -9.09
C LEU A 84 -1.07 -4.16 -7.57
N VAL A 85 0.03 -3.63 -7.02
CA VAL A 85 0.10 -3.16 -5.65
C VAL A 85 0.23 -1.63 -5.63
N ASN A 86 -0.83 -0.94 -5.26
CA ASN A 86 -0.85 0.50 -5.06
C ASN A 86 -0.25 0.83 -3.68
N ASN A 87 1.06 1.01 -3.65
CA ASN A 87 1.81 1.31 -2.43
C ASN A 87 2.30 2.76 -2.37
N ALA A 88 2.49 3.43 -3.50
CA ALA A 88 2.93 4.82 -3.52
C ALA A 88 2.03 5.71 -2.66
N GLY A 89 2.64 6.55 -1.84
CA GLY A 89 1.91 7.48 -0.98
C GLY A 89 2.84 8.33 -0.13
N ILE A 90 2.27 9.40 0.40
CA ILE A 90 2.94 10.32 1.33
C ILE A 90 2.05 10.58 2.55
N VAL A 91 2.69 10.97 3.65
CA VAL A 91 2.01 11.49 4.85
C VAL A 91 2.22 12.99 4.91
N ASN A 92 1.17 13.75 5.24
CA ASN A 92 1.31 15.18 5.47
C ASN A 92 2.08 15.46 6.78
N PRO A 93 2.78 16.60 6.89
CA PRO A 93 3.26 17.10 8.16
C PRO A 93 2.08 17.23 9.14
N LEU A 94 2.27 16.80 10.40
CA LEU A 94 1.23 16.92 11.43
C LEU A 94 0.80 18.37 11.60
N SER A 95 -0.50 18.63 11.44
CA SER A 95 -1.04 19.98 11.54
C SER A 95 -2.51 19.94 11.97
N PRO A 96 -2.96 20.88 12.84
CA PRO A 96 -4.38 21.13 13.05
C PRO A 96 -5.07 21.48 11.73
N ALA A 97 -6.32 21.06 11.56
CA ALA A 97 -7.03 21.12 10.27
C ALA A 97 -7.10 22.56 9.72
N GLU A 98 -7.34 23.54 10.58
CA GLU A 98 -7.43 24.97 10.21
C GLU A 98 -6.10 25.61 9.78
N LYS A 99 -4.97 24.89 9.99
CA LYS A 99 -3.62 25.34 9.61
C LYS A 99 -3.03 24.55 8.44
N ILE A 100 -3.78 23.61 7.89
CA ILE A 100 -3.32 22.83 6.74
C ILE A 100 -3.28 23.75 5.51
N LYS A 101 -2.11 23.85 4.89
CA LYS A 101 -1.94 24.61 3.65
C LYS A 101 -2.64 23.89 2.49
N LYS A 102 -3.25 24.67 1.60
CA LYS A 102 -3.92 24.16 0.39
C LYS A 102 -2.99 23.23 -0.42
N GLU A 103 -1.76 23.66 -0.64
CA GLU A 103 -0.74 22.91 -1.41
C GLU A 103 -0.42 21.57 -0.78
N THR A 104 -0.39 21.50 0.57
CA THR A 104 -0.18 20.24 1.31
C THR A 104 -1.36 19.30 1.11
N PHE A 105 -2.58 19.81 1.20
CA PHE A 105 -3.79 19.02 0.95
C PHE A 105 -3.81 18.49 -0.47
N ASP A 106 -3.62 19.37 -1.46
CA ASP A 106 -3.63 19.03 -2.88
C ASP A 106 -2.56 17.94 -3.19
N GLN A 107 -1.33 18.12 -2.70
CA GLN A 107 -0.25 17.15 -2.91
C GLN A 107 -0.60 15.76 -2.36
N VAL A 108 -1.20 15.68 -1.17
CA VAL A 108 -1.60 14.40 -0.59
C VAL A 108 -2.72 13.76 -1.40
N VAL A 109 -3.71 14.54 -1.83
CA VAL A 109 -4.81 14.06 -2.69
C VAL A 109 -4.28 13.58 -4.05
N ASP A 110 -3.40 14.34 -4.67
CA ASP A 110 -2.84 13.99 -5.99
C ASP A 110 -2.11 12.65 -5.92
N ILE A 111 -1.23 12.47 -4.95
CA ILE A 111 -0.42 11.24 -4.87
C ILE A 111 -1.23 10.07 -4.31
N ASN A 112 -1.90 10.25 -3.16
CA ASN A 112 -2.51 9.13 -2.43
C ASN A 112 -3.86 8.69 -2.98
N LEU A 113 -4.56 9.55 -3.72
CA LEU A 113 -5.88 9.24 -4.27
C LEU A 113 -5.87 9.22 -5.80
N LYS A 114 -5.51 10.33 -6.46
CA LYS A 114 -5.51 10.37 -7.93
C LYS A 114 -4.48 9.41 -8.51
N GLY A 115 -3.25 9.36 -7.96
CA GLY A 115 -2.23 8.42 -8.41
C GLY A 115 -2.64 6.96 -8.25
N VAL A 116 -3.32 6.61 -7.15
CA VAL A 116 -3.89 5.27 -6.96
C VAL A 116 -5.00 4.99 -7.98
N PHE A 117 -5.88 5.96 -8.23
CA PHE A 117 -6.94 5.83 -9.22
C PHE A 117 -6.35 5.64 -10.63
N TYR A 118 -5.37 6.45 -11.03
CA TYR A 118 -4.74 6.36 -12.35
C TYR A 118 -4.09 4.99 -12.58
N ALA A 119 -3.25 4.55 -11.65
CA ALA A 119 -2.64 3.22 -11.74
C ALA A 119 -3.72 2.12 -11.79
N THR A 120 -4.74 2.21 -10.92
CA THR A 120 -5.84 1.25 -10.89
C THR A 120 -6.60 1.22 -12.21
N GLN A 121 -6.93 2.37 -12.81
CA GLN A 121 -7.64 2.45 -14.06
C GLN A 121 -6.81 1.90 -15.22
N ILE A 122 -5.57 2.34 -15.36
CA ILE A 122 -4.67 1.96 -16.46
C ILE A 122 -4.39 0.45 -16.44
N PHE A 123 -3.94 -0.07 -15.32
CA PHE A 123 -3.62 -1.50 -15.18
C PHE A 123 -4.89 -2.36 -15.13
N GLY A 124 -5.96 -1.85 -14.51
CA GLY A 124 -7.24 -2.52 -14.41
C GLY A 124 -7.92 -2.73 -15.77
N GLN A 125 -7.84 -1.78 -16.70
CA GLN A 125 -8.31 -1.96 -18.07
C GLN A 125 -7.65 -3.17 -18.73
N LYS A 126 -6.33 -3.32 -18.59
CA LYS A 126 -5.61 -4.49 -19.11
C LYS A 126 -6.03 -5.79 -18.43
N MET A 127 -6.23 -5.77 -17.11
CA MET A 127 -6.70 -6.94 -16.37
C MET A 127 -8.13 -7.36 -16.79
N ILE A 128 -9.00 -6.38 -17.09
CA ILE A 128 -10.35 -6.64 -17.64
C ILE A 128 -10.26 -7.32 -19.00
N GLU A 129 -9.40 -6.86 -19.90
CA GLU A 129 -9.15 -7.50 -21.20
C GLU A 129 -8.62 -8.93 -21.04
N GLN A 130 -7.72 -9.14 -20.09
CA GLN A 130 -7.16 -10.46 -19.75
C GLN A 130 -8.17 -11.38 -19.06
N ARG A 131 -9.31 -10.87 -18.60
CA ARG A 131 -10.29 -11.59 -17.78
C ARG A 131 -9.68 -12.15 -16.49
N GLN A 132 -8.63 -11.53 -16.01
CA GLN A 132 -7.91 -11.91 -14.79
C GLN A 132 -7.09 -10.75 -14.28
N GLY A 133 -7.14 -10.51 -12.96
CA GLY A 133 -6.30 -9.51 -12.30
C GLY A 133 -6.54 -9.44 -10.79
N ARG A 134 -5.52 -9.01 -10.08
CA ARG A 134 -5.59 -8.74 -8.64
C ARG A 134 -5.01 -7.37 -8.32
N ILE A 135 -5.79 -6.51 -7.65
CA ILE A 135 -5.36 -5.18 -7.24
C ILE A 135 -5.37 -5.10 -5.72
N ILE A 136 -4.24 -4.69 -5.14
CA ILE A 136 -4.09 -4.53 -3.70
C ILE A 136 -3.71 -3.09 -3.41
N ASN A 137 -4.54 -2.39 -2.63
CA ASN A 137 -4.28 -1.02 -2.22
C ASN A 137 -3.69 -1.00 -0.80
N ILE A 138 -2.58 -0.31 -0.62
CA ILE A 138 -2.04 -0.03 0.73
C ILE A 138 -2.74 1.20 1.28
N SER A 139 -3.77 0.96 2.10
CA SER A 139 -4.52 1.96 2.84
C SER A 139 -3.80 2.29 4.16
N SER A 140 -4.53 2.56 5.22
CA SER A 140 -4.02 2.76 6.58
C SER A 140 -5.17 2.62 7.59
N GLN A 141 -4.88 2.14 8.79
CA GLN A 141 -5.84 2.19 9.89
C GLN A 141 -6.29 3.63 10.19
N ILE A 142 -5.39 4.63 10.02
CA ILE A 142 -5.73 6.05 10.17
C ILE A 142 -6.85 6.47 9.20
N GLY A 143 -6.92 5.88 7.99
CA GLY A 143 -8.01 6.10 7.05
C GLY A 143 -9.35 5.60 7.57
N LEU A 144 -9.40 4.56 8.38
CA LEU A 144 -10.64 3.98 8.88
C LEU A 144 -11.23 4.72 10.08
N PHE A 145 -10.38 5.28 10.96
CA PHE A 145 -10.80 5.86 12.25
C PHE A 145 -10.54 7.35 12.35
N GLY A 146 -9.73 7.91 11.46
CA GLY A 146 -9.19 9.25 11.61
C GLY A 146 -8.10 9.32 12.68
N GLU A 147 -7.28 10.34 12.62
CA GLU A 147 -6.28 10.64 13.65
C GLU A 147 -5.99 12.15 13.62
N LYS A 148 -5.90 12.75 14.79
CA LYS A 148 -5.61 14.18 14.93
C LYS A 148 -4.31 14.56 14.22
N GLY A 149 -4.37 15.58 13.38
CA GLY A 149 -3.22 16.08 12.63
C GLY A 149 -2.97 15.39 11.29
N PHE A 150 -3.71 14.32 10.95
CA PHE A 150 -3.53 13.54 9.72
C PHE A 150 -4.67 13.72 8.70
N LEU A 151 -5.49 14.78 8.77
CA LEU A 151 -6.72 14.90 7.99
C LEU A 151 -6.56 14.58 6.49
N PRO A 152 -5.64 15.18 5.70
CA PRO A 152 -5.51 14.86 4.28
C PRO A 152 -5.16 13.39 4.03
N TYR A 153 -4.25 12.85 4.84
CA TYR A 153 -3.84 11.46 4.76
C TYR A 153 -5.00 10.51 5.08
N ALA A 154 -5.70 10.76 6.19
CA ALA A 154 -6.84 9.95 6.63
C ALA A 154 -7.95 9.88 5.56
N VAL A 155 -8.34 11.04 5.01
CA VAL A 155 -9.37 11.13 3.96
C VAL A 155 -8.96 10.35 2.72
N THR A 156 -7.71 10.52 2.24
CA THR A 156 -7.24 9.82 1.04
C THR A 156 -7.14 8.31 1.25
N LYS A 157 -6.68 7.85 2.42
CA LYS A 157 -6.58 6.42 2.71
C LYS A 157 -7.94 5.75 2.92
N ASN A 158 -8.94 6.47 3.44
CA ASN A 158 -10.32 5.99 3.45
C ASN A 158 -10.89 5.88 2.04
N ALA A 159 -10.73 6.92 1.22
CA ALA A 159 -11.21 6.95 -0.15
C ALA A 159 -10.66 5.77 -0.98
N VAL A 160 -9.38 5.41 -0.79
CA VAL A 160 -8.76 4.25 -1.44
C VAL A 160 -9.42 2.92 -1.02
N SER A 161 -9.83 2.79 0.25
CA SER A 161 -10.58 1.61 0.72
C SER A 161 -11.97 1.53 0.10
N VAL A 162 -12.68 2.67 -0.01
CA VAL A 162 -13.98 2.75 -0.67
C VAL A 162 -13.87 2.48 -2.17
N MET A 163 -12.81 2.98 -2.82
CA MET A 163 -12.52 2.72 -4.24
C MET A 163 -12.40 1.22 -4.52
N ALA A 164 -11.68 0.47 -3.68
CA ALA A 164 -11.55 -0.98 -3.84
C ALA A 164 -12.92 -1.67 -3.76
N ARG A 165 -13.78 -1.26 -2.83
CA ARG A 165 -15.13 -1.80 -2.67
C ARG A 165 -16.03 -1.51 -3.87
N SER A 166 -15.98 -0.29 -4.40
CA SER A 166 -16.79 0.10 -5.56
C SER A 166 -16.36 -0.66 -6.81
N LEU A 167 -15.05 -0.67 -7.11
CA LEU A 167 -14.53 -1.33 -8.29
C LEU A 167 -14.66 -2.86 -8.22
N ALA A 168 -14.64 -3.45 -7.04
CA ALA A 168 -14.91 -4.87 -6.87
C ALA A 168 -16.32 -5.23 -7.37
N GLN A 169 -17.32 -4.40 -7.13
CA GLN A 169 -18.68 -4.63 -7.63
C GLN A 169 -18.77 -4.54 -9.16
N GLU A 170 -17.99 -3.66 -9.78
CA GLU A 170 -17.99 -3.45 -11.22
C GLU A 170 -17.17 -4.49 -11.99
N TRP A 171 -15.98 -4.87 -11.45
CA TRP A 171 -14.95 -5.59 -12.19
C TRP A 171 -14.90 -7.09 -11.92
N SER A 172 -15.55 -7.58 -10.85
CA SER A 172 -15.54 -9.03 -10.52
C SER A 172 -16.05 -9.91 -11.66
N ARG A 173 -17.07 -9.44 -12.40
CA ARG A 173 -17.61 -10.14 -13.59
C ARG A 173 -16.57 -10.34 -14.71
N TYR A 174 -15.48 -9.58 -14.66
CA TYR A 174 -14.36 -9.71 -15.60
C TYR A 174 -13.17 -10.49 -15.02
N GLY A 175 -13.33 -11.11 -13.84
CA GLY A 175 -12.25 -11.85 -13.19
C GLY A 175 -11.21 -10.95 -12.50
N VAL A 176 -11.50 -9.66 -12.31
CA VAL A 176 -10.62 -8.71 -11.61
C VAL A 176 -11.12 -8.49 -10.18
N THR A 177 -10.27 -8.77 -9.20
CA THR A 177 -10.60 -8.63 -7.78
C THR A 177 -9.72 -7.57 -7.11
N LEU A 178 -10.31 -6.85 -6.17
CA LEU A 178 -9.63 -5.75 -5.47
C LEU A 178 -9.80 -5.90 -3.96
N CYS A 179 -8.76 -5.55 -3.22
CA CYS A 179 -8.85 -5.38 -1.77
C CYS A 179 -7.89 -4.29 -1.29
N SER A 180 -8.07 -3.86 -0.06
CA SER A 180 -7.15 -2.96 0.62
C SER A 180 -6.53 -3.64 1.84
N VAL A 181 -5.30 -3.27 2.16
CA VAL A 181 -4.69 -3.55 3.46
C VAL A 181 -4.58 -2.23 4.21
N ALA A 182 -5.04 -2.20 5.44
CA ALA A 182 -4.97 -1.03 6.32
C ALA A 182 -3.98 -1.30 7.47
N PRO A 183 -2.67 -1.05 7.25
CA PRO A 183 -1.68 -1.25 8.29
C PRO A 183 -1.84 -0.23 9.43
N GLY A 184 -1.49 -0.66 10.64
CA GLY A 184 -1.14 0.22 11.74
C GLY A 184 0.28 0.76 11.60
N PHE A 185 0.94 1.00 12.72
CA PHE A 185 2.35 1.43 12.72
C PHE A 185 3.27 0.24 12.46
N ILE A 186 3.94 0.27 11.30
CA ILE A 186 4.91 -0.75 10.87
C ILE A 186 6.32 -0.19 11.06
N ALA A 187 7.20 -0.95 11.72
CA ALA A 187 8.62 -0.60 11.86
C ALA A 187 9.31 -0.69 10.49
N GLY A 188 10.11 0.32 10.11
CA GLY A 188 10.85 0.32 8.83
C GLY A 188 10.06 0.82 7.61
N GLY A 189 8.94 1.50 7.79
CA GLY A 189 8.16 2.12 6.71
C GLY A 189 8.49 3.60 6.49
N MET A 190 7.49 4.39 6.09
CA MET A 190 7.60 5.86 5.89
C MET A 190 8.09 6.61 7.14
N ASN A 191 8.06 5.96 8.29
CA ASN A 191 8.42 6.53 9.59
C ASN A 191 9.89 6.29 10.00
N GLU A 192 10.73 5.73 9.16
CA GLU A 192 12.13 5.38 9.52
C GLU A 192 12.92 6.57 10.11
N GLY A 193 12.65 7.80 9.65
CA GLY A 193 13.26 9.02 10.19
C GLY A 193 12.66 9.51 11.51
N ALA A 194 11.37 9.30 11.74
CA ALA A 194 10.65 9.72 12.93
C ALA A 194 10.80 8.73 14.10
N ILE A 195 11.05 7.47 13.78
CA ILE A 195 11.08 6.33 14.72
C ILE A 195 12.41 6.24 15.51
N ARG A 196 13.36 7.14 15.27
CA ARG A 196 14.64 7.16 16.00
C ARG A 196 14.55 7.66 17.46
N LYS A 197 13.39 8.16 17.89
CA LYS A 197 13.17 8.59 19.29
C LYS A 197 12.53 7.43 20.05
N GLU A 198 13.23 6.87 21.01
CA GLU A 198 12.79 5.76 21.86
C GLU A 198 11.43 6.01 22.51
N ALA A 199 11.19 7.21 23.00
CA ALA A 199 9.90 7.62 23.57
C ALA A 199 8.73 7.55 22.56
N LEU A 200 8.99 7.82 21.25
CA LEU A 200 7.96 7.71 20.23
C LEU A 200 7.71 6.23 19.87
N LEU A 201 8.75 5.41 19.82
CA LEU A 201 8.62 3.96 19.64
C LEU A 201 7.79 3.33 20.74
N ASP A 202 8.10 3.65 22.00
CA ASP A 202 7.35 3.17 23.16
C ASP A 202 5.88 3.62 23.11
N TYR A 203 5.64 4.89 22.83
CA TYR A 203 4.28 5.43 22.66
C TYR A 203 3.49 4.71 21.56
N LEU A 204 4.07 4.55 20.37
CA LEU A 204 3.41 3.88 19.24
C LEU A 204 3.17 2.40 19.52
N SER A 205 4.10 1.73 20.20
CA SER A 205 3.98 0.32 20.58
C SER A 205 2.84 0.11 21.58
N LYS A 206 2.68 1.00 22.55
CA LYS A 206 1.62 0.93 23.57
C LYS A 206 0.23 1.26 23.04
N ARG A 207 0.12 1.85 21.85
CA ARG A 207 -1.19 2.13 21.22
C ARG A 207 -1.85 0.87 20.66
N ALA A 208 -1.09 -0.16 20.33
CA ALA A 208 -1.64 -1.43 19.89
C ALA A 208 -1.79 -2.39 21.09
N PRO A 209 -2.94 -3.07 21.25
CA PRO A 209 -3.13 -4.07 22.30
C PRO A 209 -2.05 -5.16 22.34
N ILE A 210 -1.45 -5.48 21.20
CA ILE A 210 -0.33 -6.42 21.10
C ILE A 210 1.00 -5.87 21.69
N ASN A 211 1.01 -4.59 22.13
CA ASN A 211 2.16 -3.92 22.76
C ASN A 211 3.44 -3.87 21.92
N ARG A 212 3.32 -3.83 20.61
CA ARG A 212 4.45 -3.63 19.69
C ARG A 212 3.97 -3.04 18.36
N MET A 213 4.91 -2.47 17.61
CA MET A 213 4.67 -2.16 16.21
C MET A 213 4.60 -3.45 15.37
N GLY A 214 3.91 -3.37 14.25
CA GLY A 214 3.95 -4.42 13.23
C GLY A 214 5.33 -4.51 12.58
N LYS A 215 5.69 -5.69 12.11
CA LYS A 215 6.92 -5.94 11.34
C LYS A 215 6.64 -5.80 9.84
N VAL A 216 7.66 -5.44 9.07
CA VAL A 216 7.56 -5.38 7.60
C VAL A 216 7.12 -6.73 7.03
N GLU A 217 7.66 -7.82 7.58
CA GLU A 217 7.36 -9.18 7.16
C GLU A 217 5.88 -9.56 7.35
N GLU A 218 5.21 -9.02 8.38
CA GLU A 218 3.78 -9.25 8.63
C GLU A 218 2.92 -8.59 7.55
N LEU A 219 3.27 -7.35 7.15
CA LEU A 219 2.61 -6.69 6.02
C LEU A 219 2.87 -7.42 4.70
N VAL A 220 4.13 -7.78 4.44
CA VAL A 220 4.52 -8.50 3.23
C VAL A 220 3.79 -9.83 3.12
N ALA A 221 3.74 -10.63 4.18
CA ALA A 221 3.02 -11.90 4.21
C ALA A 221 1.52 -11.72 3.91
N THR A 222 0.91 -10.67 4.47
CA THR A 222 -0.50 -10.33 4.20
C THR A 222 -0.71 -9.98 2.73
N VAL A 223 0.16 -9.16 2.14
CA VAL A 223 0.06 -8.77 0.72
C VAL A 223 0.27 -9.98 -0.19
N LEU A 224 1.26 -10.83 0.08
CA LEU A 224 1.47 -12.07 -0.68
C LEU A 224 0.25 -13.01 -0.58
N PHE A 225 -0.33 -13.19 0.60
CA PHE A 225 -1.55 -13.98 0.76
C PHE A 225 -2.68 -13.40 -0.07
N LEU A 226 -2.93 -12.10 0.05
CA LEU A 226 -4.00 -11.43 -0.70
C LEU A 226 -3.79 -11.43 -2.22
N ALA A 227 -2.55 -11.49 -2.68
CA ALA A 227 -2.21 -11.57 -4.10
C ALA A 227 -2.37 -13.00 -4.66
N SER A 228 -2.46 -14.01 -3.80
CA SER A 228 -2.47 -15.41 -4.18
C SER A 228 -3.87 -15.91 -4.59
N PRO A 229 -3.95 -17.06 -5.28
CA PRO A 229 -5.22 -17.69 -5.64
C PRO A 229 -6.12 -18.02 -4.44
N GLU A 230 -5.52 -18.34 -3.30
CA GLU A 230 -6.24 -18.72 -2.07
C GLU A 230 -7.08 -17.57 -1.49
N ALA A 231 -6.75 -16.32 -1.85
CA ALA A 231 -7.47 -15.14 -1.38
C ALA A 231 -8.49 -14.58 -2.39
N GLN A 232 -8.78 -15.26 -3.48
CA GLN A 232 -9.64 -14.72 -4.56
C GLN A 232 -11.05 -14.37 -4.09
N PHE A 233 -11.58 -15.07 -3.08
CA PHE A 233 -12.92 -14.76 -2.54
C PHE A 233 -12.93 -13.56 -1.59
N ILE A 234 -11.75 -13.06 -1.18
CA ILE A 234 -11.61 -11.81 -0.44
C ILE A 234 -11.63 -10.67 -1.46
N ASN A 235 -12.76 -10.04 -1.67
CA ASN A 235 -12.96 -9.02 -2.70
C ASN A 235 -13.77 -7.83 -2.17
N GLY A 236 -13.33 -6.62 -2.47
CA GLY A 236 -13.95 -5.37 -1.98
C GLY A 236 -13.64 -5.05 -0.52
N GLU A 237 -12.91 -5.90 0.19
CA GLU A 237 -12.67 -5.77 1.62
C GLU A 237 -11.40 -4.99 1.96
N THR A 238 -11.39 -4.42 3.16
CA THR A 238 -10.21 -3.81 3.76
C THR A 238 -9.73 -4.66 4.94
N ILE A 239 -8.58 -5.29 4.78
CA ILE A 239 -7.95 -6.11 5.81
C ILE A 239 -7.15 -5.20 6.75
N VAL A 240 -7.58 -5.13 7.99
CA VAL A 240 -6.89 -4.35 9.04
C VAL A 240 -5.72 -5.16 9.59
N LEU A 241 -4.53 -4.57 9.59
CA LEU A 241 -3.29 -5.16 10.08
C LEU A 241 -2.62 -4.19 11.07
N ASP A 242 -3.14 -4.08 12.29
CA ASP A 242 -2.78 -3.02 13.22
C ASP A 242 -2.54 -3.48 14.69
N GLY A 243 -2.50 -4.79 14.92
CA GLY A 243 -2.30 -5.36 16.26
C GLY A 243 -3.47 -5.06 17.23
N GLY A 244 -4.67 -4.82 16.68
CA GLY A 244 -5.89 -4.53 17.44
C GLY A 244 -6.08 -3.04 17.78
N MET A 245 -5.21 -2.15 17.27
CA MET A 245 -5.26 -0.71 17.59
C MET A 245 -6.60 -0.07 17.24
N SER A 246 -7.19 -0.42 16.11
CA SER A 246 -8.44 0.14 15.63
C SER A 246 -9.67 -0.30 16.43
N GLY A 247 -9.61 -1.47 17.04
CA GLY A 247 -10.63 -1.96 17.97
C GLY A 247 -10.42 -1.54 19.42
N TYR A 248 -9.30 -0.84 19.69
CA TYR A 248 -8.94 -0.47 21.06
C TYR A 248 -9.61 0.85 21.46
N ILE A 249 -10.63 0.75 22.30
CA ILE A 249 -11.18 1.92 23.00
C ILE A 249 -10.17 2.33 24.05
N GLN A 250 -9.63 3.54 23.96
CA GLN A 250 -8.73 4.09 24.99
C GLN A 250 -9.46 4.03 26.34
N GLN A 251 -8.90 3.32 27.31
CA GLN A 251 -9.48 2.94 28.59
C GLN A 251 -10.62 1.88 28.46
N PRO A 252 -10.26 0.60 28.28
CA PRO A 252 -11.23 -0.48 28.40
C PRO A 252 -11.97 -0.37 29.74
N PHE A 253 -13.28 -0.55 29.73
CA PHE A 253 -14.14 -0.48 30.91
C PHE A 253 -13.60 -1.34 32.07
N LEU A 254 -12.99 -2.50 31.74
CA LEU A 254 -12.37 -3.39 32.70
C LEU A 254 -11.17 -2.72 33.41
N ASP A 255 -10.34 -1.97 32.69
CA ASP A 255 -9.19 -1.27 33.28
C ASP A 255 -9.63 -0.14 34.24
N MET A 256 -10.77 0.48 33.98
CA MET A 256 -11.33 1.51 34.87
C MET A 256 -11.77 0.91 36.20
N ILE A 257 -12.35 -0.29 36.20
CA ILE A 257 -12.84 -0.96 37.42
C ILE A 257 -11.77 -1.76 38.16
N THR A 258 -10.66 -2.14 37.49
CA THR A 258 -9.59 -2.93 38.11
C THR A 258 -8.43 -2.08 38.63
N LYS A 259 -8.22 -0.86 38.15
CA LYS A 259 -7.19 0.08 38.66
C LYS A 259 -7.55 0.74 40.00
N GLY A 260 -8.70 0.44 40.55
CA GLY A 260 -9.17 0.90 41.86
C GLY A 260 -8.96 -0.13 43.00
N LYS A 261 -8.16 -1.15 42.80
CA LYS A 261 -7.81 -2.16 43.81
C LYS A 261 -6.32 -2.18 44.09
#